data_b83448afe0e52db70c664620b511a01e
#
_entry.id   b83448afe0e52db70c664620b511a01e
#
_cell.length_a   1.000
_cell.length_b   1.000
_cell.length_c   1.000
_cell.angle_alpha   90.00
_cell.angle_beta   90.00
_cell.angle_gamma   90.00
#
_symmetry.space_group_name_H-M   'P 1'
#
loop_
_entity.id
_entity.type
_entity.pdbx_description
1 polymer ?
#
loop_
_entity_poly.entity_id
_entity_poly.type
_entity_poly.pdbx_seq_one_letter_code
_entity_poly.pdbx_strand_id
1 'polypeptide(L)'
;GLRPNLIDLYATPNPARAQVELSVAHNRPESNLEVTIFVYDMTGKLLWNTTKQGSSELFKAYVVTWNLRDNGGRRLRPGVYLYRATIRCNSSKEVTKANKLIILAQ
;
A
#
# COMPACT_ATOMS: atom_id res chain seq x y z
N GLY A 1 3.79 16.49 19.32
CA GLY A 1 4.74 16.03 18.33
C GLY A 1 4.19 16.01 16.92
N LEU A 2 5.09 15.77 15.99
CA LEU A 2 4.70 15.68 14.60
C LEU A 2 3.91 14.41 14.34
N ARG A 3 2.86 14.54 13.57
CA ARG A 3 2.09 13.40 13.10
C ARG A 3 2.53 13.05 11.68
N PRO A 4 2.46 11.77 11.26
CA PRO A 4 2.66 11.43 9.86
C PRO A 4 1.40 11.80 9.07
N ASN A 5 1.12 13.09 8.98
CA ASN A 5 -0.11 13.60 8.38
C ASN A 5 0.02 13.82 6.87
N LEU A 6 1.21 13.68 6.33
CA LEU A 6 1.44 13.73 4.90
C LEU A 6 1.82 12.33 4.44
N ILE A 7 0.81 11.57 4.04
CA ILE A 7 0.98 10.21 3.57
C ILE A 7 0.43 10.14 2.16
N ASP A 8 1.29 9.78 1.21
CA ASP A 8 0.90 9.53 -0.15
C ASP A 8 1.11 8.05 -0.47
N LEU A 9 0.19 7.49 -1.21
CA LEU A 9 0.22 6.09 -1.61
C LEU A 9 0.03 6.01 -3.11
N TYR A 10 1.01 5.39 -3.79
CA TYR A 10 1.03 5.28 -5.23
C TYR A 10 1.12 3.84 -5.68
N ALA A 11 0.54 3.56 -6.83
CA ALA A 11 0.68 2.29 -7.52
C ALA A 11 1.23 2.54 -8.91
N THR A 12 2.30 1.83 -9.28
CA THR A 12 2.94 2.00 -10.59
C THR A 12 3.35 0.63 -11.15
N PRO A 13 2.98 0.28 -12.39
CA PRO A 13 2.06 0.99 -13.26
C PRO A 13 0.61 0.84 -12.80
N ASN A 14 -0.21 1.80 -13.16
CA ASN A 14 -1.64 1.75 -12.91
C ASN A 14 -2.35 2.35 -14.13
N PRO A 15 -2.93 1.54 -15.01
CA PRO A 15 -3.27 0.11 -14.88
C PRO A 15 -2.06 -0.84 -14.87
N ALA A 16 -2.22 -1.96 -14.18
CA ALA A 16 -1.18 -2.96 -14.02
C ALA A 16 -1.54 -4.27 -14.73
N ARG A 17 -0.52 -4.99 -15.26
CA ARG A 17 -0.71 -6.28 -15.91
C ARG A 17 -0.10 -7.43 -15.15
N ALA A 18 1.20 -7.37 -14.89
CA ALA A 18 1.93 -8.48 -14.29
C ALA A 18 2.22 -8.24 -12.82
N GLN A 19 2.56 -7.02 -12.49
CA GLN A 19 2.91 -6.63 -11.12
C GLN A 19 2.76 -5.13 -10.97
N VAL A 20 2.79 -4.68 -9.73
CA VAL A 20 2.71 -3.27 -9.40
C VAL A 20 3.66 -2.98 -8.25
N GLU A 21 4.27 -1.81 -8.26
CA GLU A 21 4.96 -1.29 -7.10
C GLU A 21 4.02 -0.38 -6.33
N LEU A 22 3.86 -0.66 -5.04
CA LEU A 22 3.08 0.13 -4.12
C LEU A 22 4.04 0.92 -3.25
N SER A 23 3.97 2.23 -3.34
CA SER A 23 4.89 3.13 -2.65
C SER A 23 4.14 3.97 -1.64
N VAL A 24 4.66 4.03 -0.42
CA VAL A 24 4.09 4.83 0.66
C VAL A 24 5.11 5.89 1.03
N ALA A 25 4.79 7.16 0.78
CA ALA A 25 5.62 8.29 1.18
C ALA A 25 5.04 8.91 2.46
N HIS A 26 5.91 9.35 3.34
CA HIS A 26 5.50 9.94 4.61
C HIS A 26 6.48 11.02 5.06
N ASN A 27 6.08 11.81 6.04
CA ASN A 27 6.90 12.89 6.57
C ASN A 27 7.50 12.60 7.95
N ARG A 28 7.67 11.30 8.29
CA ARG A 28 8.27 10.86 9.55
C ARG A 28 9.60 10.15 9.28
N PRO A 29 10.67 10.88 8.97
CA PRO A 29 11.98 10.27 8.75
C PRO A 29 12.54 9.69 10.06
N GLU A 30 13.39 8.69 9.92
CA GLU A 30 14.18 8.10 11.01
C GLU A 30 13.35 7.45 12.13
N SER A 31 12.06 7.27 11.91
CA SER A 31 11.19 6.60 12.88
C SER A 31 11.07 5.12 12.55
N ASN A 32 10.87 4.32 13.59
CA ASN A 32 10.47 2.93 13.39
C ASN A 32 9.01 2.92 12.94
N LEU A 33 8.81 2.47 11.72
CA LEU A 33 7.50 2.48 11.10
C LEU A 33 7.04 1.06 10.83
N GLU A 34 5.75 0.83 11.03
CA GLU A 34 5.08 -0.35 10.56
C GLU A 34 4.09 0.09 9.49
N VAL A 35 4.32 -0.35 8.26
CA VAL A 35 3.47 -0.02 7.12
C VAL A 35 2.72 -1.26 6.70
N THR A 36 1.40 -1.19 6.69
CA THR A 36 0.55 -2.27 6.19
C THR A 36 -0.22 -1.76 4.99
N ILE A 37 -0.18 -2.52 3.90
CA ILE A 37 -0.91 -2.20 2.67
C ILE A 37 -2.02 -3.21 2.50
N PHE A 38 -3.20 -2.73 2.16
CA PHE A 38 -4.40 -3.54 1.96
C PHE A 38 -4.94 -3.33 0.55
N VAL A 39 -5.36 -4.41 -0.08
CA VAL A 39 -6.05 -4.37 -1.38
C VAL A 39 -7.41 -5.03 -1.23
N TYR A 40 -8.44 -4.34 -1.69
CA TYR A 40 -9.83 -4.76 -1.59
C TYR A 40 -10.48 -4.81 -2.96
N ASP A 41 -11.49 -5.65 -3.11
CA ASP A 41 -12.40 -5.50 -4.23
C ASP A 41 -13.36 -4.33 -4.01
N MET A 42 -14.18 -4.03 -4.99
CA MET A 42 -15.10 -2.89 -4.92
C MET A 42 -16.25 -3.10 -3.94
N THR A 43 -16.44 -4.32 -3.42
CA THR A 43 -17.42 -4.58 -2.37
C THR A 43 -16.84 -4.39 -0.98
N GLY A 44 -15.54 -4.12 -0.88
CA GLY A 44 -14.85 -3.95 0.39
C GLY A 44 -14.24 -5.21 0.95
N LYS A 45 -14.26 -6.31 0.19
CA LYS A 45 -13.65 -7.55 0.64
C LYS A 45 -12.13 -7.47 0.54
N LEU A 46 -11.44 -7.77 1.63
CA LEU A 46 -9.98 -7.81 1.63
C LEU A 46 -9.49 -8.99 0.81
N LEU A 47 -8.61 -8.71 -0.13
CA LEU A 47 -8.04 -9.72 -1.02
C LEU A 47 -6.58 -10.00 -0.71
N TRP A 48 -5.82 -8.97 -0.36
CA TRP A 48 -4.40 -9.12 -0.09
C TRP A 48 -3.94 -8.02 0.87
N ASN A 49 -2.97 -8.36 1.69
CA ASN A 49 -2.32 -7.39 2.56
C ASN A 49 -0.89 -7.80 2.84
N THR A 50 -0.08 -6.83 3.18
CA THR A 50 1.29 -7.07 3.62
C THR A 50 1.70 -6.02 4.63
N THR A 51 2.61 -6.40 5.51
CA THR A 51 3.16 -5.49 6.51
C THR A 51 4.68 -5.48 6.39
N LYS A 52 5.25 -4.28 6.40
CA LYS A 52 6.69 -4.08 6.46
C LYS A 52 7.04 -3.22 7.66
N GLN A 53 8.14 -3.55 8.30
CA GLN A 53 8.66 -2.82 9.45
C GLN A 53 10.08 -2.37 9.16
N GLY A 54 10.47 -1.27 9.79
CA GLY A 54 11.83 -0.77 9.71
C GLY A 54 11.88 0.71 10.00
N SER A 55 13.08 1.25 9.99
CA SER A 55 13.25 2.70 10.05
C SER A 55 13.33 3.25 8.65
N SER A 56 12.85 4.46 8.47
CA SER A 56 12.94 5.14 7.19
C SER A 56 13.92 6.28 7.27
N GLU A 57 14.55 6.58 6.16
CA GLU A 57 15.33 7.79 6.02
C GLU A 57 14.44 8.95 5.64
N LEU A 58 15.00 10.14 5.69
CA LEU A 58 14.28 11.37 5.39
C LEU A 58 13.60 11.29 4.02
N PHE A 59 12.29 11.44 4.01
CA PHE A 59 11.43 11.48 2.81
C PHE A 59 11.49 10.23 1.93
N LYS A 60 12.01 9.12 2.45
CA LYS A 60 11.98 7.88 1.68
C LYS A 60 10.62 7.21 1.77
N ALA A 61 10.23 6.61 0.65
CA ALA A 61 9.03 5.82 0.57
C ALA A 61 9.33 4.36 0.86
N TYR A 62 8.39 3.67 1.46
CA TYR A 62 8.40 2.22 1.47
C TYR A 62 7.84 1.73 0.15
N VAL A 63 8.56 0.83 -0.49
CA VAL A 63 8.14 0.27 -1.77
C VAL A 63 7.93 -1.22 -1.61
N VAL A 64 6.79 -1.70 -2.04
CA VAL A 64 6.45 -3.12 -2.04
C VAL A 64 6.08 -3.51 -3.46
N THR A 65 6.71 -4.57 -3.98
CA THR A 65 6.33 -5.15 -5.26
C THR A 65 5.29 -6.22 -5.01
N TRP A 66 4.16 -6.13 -5.72
CA TRP A 66 3.06 -7.05 -5.58
C TRP A 66 2.71 -7.68 -6.93
N ASN A 67 2.55 -8.98 -6.94
CA ASN A 67 2.33 -9.76 -8.17
C ASN A 67 0.85 -9.92 -8.53
N LEU A 68 -0.02 -9.12 -7.96
CA LEU A 68 -1.46 -9.10 -8.24
C LEU A 68 -2.18 -10.41 -7.89
N ARG A 69 -1.68 -11.10 -6.85
CA ARG A 69 -2.30 -12.31 -6.33
C ARG A 69 -2.91 -12.04 -4.97
N ASP A 70 -4.02 -12.70 -4.69
CA ASP A 70 -4.63 -12.60 -3.37
C ASP A 70 -3.80 -13.36 -2.32
N ASN A 71 -4.26 -13.35 -1.07
CA ASN A 71 -3.56 -14.03 0.02
C ASN A 71 -3.50 -15.55 -0.17
N GLY A 72 -4.40 -16.09 -0.99
CA GLY A 72 -4.39 -17.51 -1.34
C GLY A 72 -3.52 -17.86 -2.55
N GLY A 73 -2.85 -16.86 -3.14
CA GLY A 73 -1.97 -17.07 -4.28
C GLY A 73 -2.67 -17.07 -5.63
N ARG A 74 -3.96 -16.74 -5.67
CA ARG A 74 -4.72 -16.67 -6.91
C ARG A 74 -4.55 -15.32 -7.57
N ARG A 75 -4.32 -15.33 -8.87
CA ARG A 75 -4.26 -14.09 -9.62
C ARG A 75 -5.60 -13.38 -9.62
N LEU A 76 -5.60 -12.08 -9.35
CA LEU A 76 -6.81 -11.27 -9.41
C LEU A 76 -7.27 -11.09 -10.85
N ARG A 77 -8.57 -11.12 -11.04
CA ARG A 77 -9.18 -10.90 -12.35
C ARG A 77 -9.00 -9.47 -12.81
N PRO A 78 -8.97 -9.20 -14.11
CA PRO A 78 -9.01 -7.82 -14.60
C PRO A 78 -10.20 -7.07 -14.00
N GLY A 79 -9.97 -5.84 -13.60
CA GLY A 79 -11.02 -5.03 -13.01
C GLY A 79 -10.47 -3.91 -12.16
N VAL A 80 -11.37 -3.31 -11.38
CA VAL A 80 -11.05 -2.18 -10.51
C VAL A 80 -11.01 -2.64 -9.06
N TYR A 81 -9.95 -2.25 -8.38
CA TYR A 81 -9.71 -2.58 -6.97
C TYR A 81 -9.41 -1.32 -6.20
N LEU A 82 -9.48 -1.42 -4.88
CA LEU A 82 -9.10 -0.32 -3.99
C LEU A 82 -7.90 -0.75 -3.18
N TYR A 83 -6.99 0.18 -2.94
CA TYR A 83 -5.85 -0.06 -2.07
C TYR A 83 -5.67 1.11 -1.11
N ARG A 84 -5.22 0.79 0.09
CA ARG A 84 -4.90 1.78 1.11
C ARG A 84 -3.78 1.27 1.98
N ALA A 85 -3.20 2.15 2.79
CA ALA A 85 -2.16 1.78 3.73
C ALA A 85 -2.43 2.35 5.10
N THR A 86 -1.88 1.70 6.11
CA THR A 86 -1.76 2.25 7.45
C THR A 86 -0.29 2.40 7.79
N ILE A 87 0.04 3.45 8.50
CA ILE A 87 1.37 3.65 9.04
C ILE A 87 1.24 3.75 10.55
N ARG A 88 1.95 2.90 11.26
CA ARG A 88 2.06 2.98 12.70
C ARG A 88 3.47 3.44 13.05
N CYS A 89 3.54 4.51 13.82
CA CYS A 89 4.78 5.09 14.32
C CYS A 89 4.65 5.22 15.83
N ASN A 90 5.40 4.42 16.59
CA ASN A 90 5.25 4.33 18.04
C ASN A 90 3.81 3.97 18.40
N SER A 91 3.10 4.83 19.11
CA SER A 91 1.72 4.59 19.51
C SER A 91 0.69 5.23 18.59
N SER A 92 1.13 5.97 17.57
CA SER A 92 0.20 6.62 16.67
C SER A 92 0.01 5.83 15.39
N LYS A 93 -1.18 5.91 14.82
CA LYS A 93 -1.55 5.21 13.60
C LYS A 93 -2.26 6.18 12.66
N GLU A 94 -1.82 6.20 11.42
CA GLU A 94 -2.44 6.99 10.37
C GLU A 94 -2.90 6.06 9.24
N VAL A 95 -3.99 6.44 8.59
CA VAL A 95 -4.58 5.66 7.51
C VAL A 95 -4.65 6.55 6.27
N THR A 96 -4.22 6.01 5.14
CA THR A 96 -4.33 6.73 3.87
C THR A 96 -5.75 6.66 3.34
N LYS A 97 -6.03 7.53 2.38
CA LYS A 97 -7.24 7.38 1.57
C LYS A 97 -7.12 6.15 0.70
N ALA A 98 -8.26 5.55 0.38
CA ALA A 98 -8.28 4.46 -0.59
C ALA A 98 -8.14 5.03 -2.00
N ASN A 99 -7.29 4.41 -2.80
CA ASN A 99 -7.07 4.76 -4.20
C ASN A 99 -7.50 3.60 -5.09
N LYS A 100 -7.80 3.89 -6.34
CA LYS A 100 -8.18 2.87 -7.31
C LYS A 100 -6.95 2.26 -7.97
N LEU A 101 -6.97 0.95 -8.13
CA LEU A 101 -5.99 0.21 -8.91
C LEU A 101 -6.74 -0.55 -10.00
N ILE A 102 -6.31 -0.36 -11.24
CA ILE A 102 -6.90 -1.06 -12.38
C ILE A 102 -5.95 -2.19 -12.76
N ILE A 103 -6.48 -3.41 -12.77
CA ILE A 103 -5.73 -4.61 -13.20
C ILE A 103 -6.25 -5.01 -14.56
N LEU A 104 -5.31 -5.18 -15.48
CA LEU A 104 -5.59 -5.59 -16.85
C LEU A 104 -5.34 -7.08 -17.03
N ALA A 105 -5.90 -7.65 -18.07
CA ALA A 105 -5.58 -9.01 -18.45
C ALA A 105 -4.09 -9.13 -18.78
N GLN A 106 -3.51 -10.23 -18.32
CA GLN A 106 -2.10 -10.50 -18.53
C GLN A 106 -1.81 -10.95 -19.98
#